data_aa3beb74392694af0cb77d81199f5207
#
_entry.id   aa3beb74392694af0cb77d81199f5207
#
_cell.length_a   1.000
_cell.length_b   1.000
_cell.length_c   1.000
_cell.angle_alpha   90.00
_cell.angle_beta   90.00
_cell.angle_gamma   90.00
#
_symmetry.space_group_name_H-M   'P 1'
#
loop_
_entity.id
_entity.type
_entity.pdbx_description
1 polymer ?
#
loop_
_entity_poly.entity_id
_entity_poly.type
_entity_poly.pdbx_seq_one_letter_code
_entity_poly.pdbx_strand_id
1 'polypeptide(L)'
;MSAALARLDDAELTALLDTADPHGTGVGGTTARVRVAGHPVFVKRMPLTDTDQRRTTANVFGLPPACHYGIGAVPSPGFGAWRELAVYETTTRWAVSGRFPGFPLLHHARVLPTTAPTDAPDAEEAVAYWGPAVRARIEALRTAPASLTLFLEHVPSTLHDWLRAHVHGPDADAACALVGRQLTTLTAFLRTTGLIHFDAHFRNILTDGRRLYLTDHGLALSPEFTLTPAERAFHAAHLSYDDAYTRAYLARWLVTEFHGRADRLARLRAYAKGARPEGMPDGAAELVRRHAAVGAVMDAFESRLGQDATTAFPADEAAQWPSPGTGTPDSR
;
A
#
# COMPACT_ATOMS: atom_id res chain seq x y z
N MET A 1 -9.53 -15.81 17.80
CA MET A 1 -10.09 -15.21 16.58
C MET A 1 -10.13 -16.25 15.45
N SER A 2 -9.00 -16.68 14.88
CA SER A 2 -8.95 -17.61 13.74
C SER A 2 -9.77 -18.91 13.94
N ALA A 3 -9.68 -19.55 15.10
CA ALA A 3 -10.47 -20.76 15.41
C ALA A 3 -11.99 -20.51 15.48
N ALA A 4 -12.43 -19.31 15.87
CA ALA A 4 -13.84 -18.94 15.90
C ALA A 4 -14.39 -18.80 14.47
N LEU A 5 -13.67 -18.08 13.60
CA LEU A 5 -14.03 -17.89 12.20
C LEU A 5 -13.98 -19.22 11.41
N ALA A 6 -12.97 -20.05 11.66
CA ALA A 6 -12.82 -21.32 10.97
C ALA A 6 -13.93 -22.36 11.26
N ARG A 7 -14.70 -22.17 12.33
CA ARG A 7 -15.84 -23.04 12.68
C ARG A 7 -17.14 -22.66 11.97
N LEU A 8 -17.20 -21.42 11.47
CA LEU A 8 -18.39 -20.94 10.76
C LEU A 8 -18.43 -21.54 9.35
N ASP A 9 -19.60 -21.96 8.93
CA ASP A 9 -19.85 -22.35 7.55
C ASP A 9 -20.08 -21.12 6.65
N ASP A 10 -20.28 -21.32 5.35
CA ASP A 10 -20.43 -20.22 4.38
C ASP A 10 -21.71 -19.39 4.61
N ALA A 11 -22.79 -20.02 5.09
CA ALA A 11 -24.04 -19.35 5.41
C ALA A 11 -23.90 -18.48 6.66
N GLU A 12 -23.24 -18.99 7.69
CA GLU A 12 -22.96 -18.27 8.93
C GLU A 12 -22.00 -17.10 8.70
N LEU A 13 -20.97 -17.30 7.85
CA LEU A 13 -20.07 -16.20 7.47
C LEU A 13 -20.81 -15.13 6.65
N THR A 14 -21.69 -15.52 5.75
CA THR A 14 -22.52 -14.59 4.98
C THR A 14 -23.44 -13.78 5.90
N ALA A 15 -24.12 -14.45 6.83
CA ALA A 15 -24.97 -13.80 7.82
C ALA A 15 -24.17 -12.83 8.72
N LEU A 16 -22.94 -13.17 9.10
CA LEU A 16 -22.05 -12.27 9.81
C LEU A 16 -21.72 -11.01 8.98
N LEU A 17 -21.47 -11.18 7.67
CA LEU A 17 -21.17 -10.08 6.75
C LEU A 17 -22.38 -9.16 6.51
N ASP A 18 -23.61 -9.70 6.59
CA ASP A 18 -24.84 -8.89 6.48
C ASP A 18 -25.02 -7.92 7.66
N THR A 19 -24.36 -8.20 8.79
CA THR A 19 -24.34 -7.30 9.98
C THR A 19 -23.18 -6.32 9.95
N ALA A 20 -22.36 -6.31 8.91
CA ALA A 20 -21.13 -5.54 8.86
C ALA A 20 -21.41 -4.03 8.70
N ASP A 21 -20.63 -3.20 9.41
CA ASP A 21 -20.56 -1.76 9.17
C ASP A 21 -19.74 -1.52 7.88
N PRO A 22 -20.33 -1.00 6.79
CA PRO A 22 -19.58 -0.67 5.58
C PRO A 22 -18.47 0.33 5.88
N HIS A 23 -17.29 0.12 5.29
CA HIS A 23 -16.15 1.03 5.50
C HIS A 23 -15.71 1.71 4.19
N GLY A 24 -15.79 1.04 3.07
CA GLY A 24 -15.43 1.60 1.77
C GLY A 24 -15.61 0.62 0.60
N THR A 25 -15.59 1.17 -0.59
CA THR A 25 -15.57 0.45 -1.87
C THR A 25 -14.44 0.98 -2.74
N GLY A 26 -13.88 0.15 -3.61
CA GLY A 26 -12.84 0.52 -4.55
C GLY A 26 -12.56 -0.59 -5.55
N VAL A 27 -11.63 -0.37 -6.48
CA VAL A 27 -11.21 -1.35 -7.49
C VAL A 27 -10.71 -2.66 -6.83
N GLY A 28 -10.10 -2.56 -5.66
CA GLY A 28 -9.64 -3.72 -4.87
C GLY A 28 -10.75 -4.50 -4.18
N GLY A 29 -12.03 -4.08 -4.28
CA GLY A 29 -13.17 -4.72 -3.65
C GLY A 29 -13.86 -3.84 -2.59
N THR A 30 -14.62 -4.47 -1.69
CA THR A 30 -15.35 -3.80 -0.62
C THR A 30 -14.71 -4.09 0.74
N THR A 31 -14.80 -3.11 1.63
CA THR A 31 -14.31 -3.24 3.00
C THR A 31 -15.41 -2.96 4.02
N ALA A 32 -15.36 -3.68 5.15
CA ALA A 32 -16.32 -3.54 6.22
C ALA A 32 -15.69 -3.89 7.58
N ARG A 33 -16.43 -3.66 8.64
CA ARG A 33 -16.04 -4.07 9.99
C ARG A 33 -17.15 -4.94 10.58
N VAL A 34 -16.74 -6.09 11.14
CA VAL A 34 -17.62 -7.00 11.88
C VAL A 34 -17.14 -7.17 13.32
N ARG A 35 -17.97 -7.77 14.16
CA ARG A 35 -17.58 -8.18 15.51
C ARG A 35 -17.60 -9.70 15.61
N VAL A 36 -16.47 -10.28 16.01
CA VAL A 36 -16.33 -11.73 16.24
C VAL A 36 -15.91 -11.95 17.69
N ALA A 37 -16.70 -12.68 18.45
CA ALA A 37 -16.49 -12.90 19.87
C ALA A 37 -16.25 -11.57 20.66
N GLY A 38 -16.98 -10.51 20.30
CA GLY A 38 -16.88 -9.20 20.94
C GLY A 38 -15.75 -8.30 20.43
N HIS A 39 -14.84 -8.78 19.61
CA HIS A 39 -13.70 -8.02 19.07
C HIS A 39 -13.97 -7.51 17.65
N PRO A 40 -13.50 -6.29 17.31
CA PRO A 40 -13.59 -5.78 15.95
C PRO A 40 -12.66 -6.56 15.02
N VAL A 41 -13.15 -6.87 13.83
CA VAL A 41 -12.40 -7.53 12.74
C VAL A 41 -12.63 -6.71 11.48
N PHE A 42 -11.55 -6.39 10.79
CA PHE A 42 -11.63 -5.75 9.48
C PHE A 42 -11.84 -6.81 8.40
N VAL A 43 -12.77 -6.56 7.51
CA VAL A 43 -13.10 -7.48 6.42
C VAL A 43 -12.81 -6.79 5.09
N LYS A 44 -12.08 -7.50 4.21
CA LYS A 44 -11.89 -7.10 2.82
C LYS A 44 -12.44 -8.21 1.91
N ARG A 45 -13.33 -7.85 1.00
CA ARG A 45 -13.92 -8.77 0.01
C ARG A 45 -13.42 -8.38 -1.38
N MET A 46 -12.63 -9.25 -1.98
CA MET A 46 -12.02 -9.01 -3.29
C MET A 46 -12.73 -9.86 -4.33
N PRO A 47 -13.09 -9.31 -5.51
CA PRO A 47 -13.71 -10.09 -6.56
C PRO A 47 -12.78 -11.23 -7.02
N LEU A 48 -13.36 -12.40 -7.17
CA LEU A 48 -12.69 -13.60 -7.67
C LEU A 48 -13.35 -13.99 -9.00
N THR A 49 -12.63 -13.74 -10.09
CA THR A 49 -13.14 -13.96 -11.45
C THR A 49 -13.09 -15.44 -11.83
N ASP A 50 -13.77 -15.86 -12.89
CA ASP A 50 -13.70 -17.24 -13.39
C ASP A 50 -12.26 -17.65 -13.77
N THR A 51 -11.43 -16.71 -14.23
CA THR A 51 -10.02 -16.95 -14.52
C THR A 51 -9.20 -17.15 -13.23
N ASP A 52 -9.63 -16.52 -12.11
CA ASP A 52 -8.98 -16.62 -10.81
C ASP A 52 -9.40 -17.87 -9.99
N GLN A 53 -10.23 -18.78 -10.52
CA GLN A 53 -10.73 -19.93 -9.75
C GLN A 53 -9.62 -20.86 -9.25
N ARG A 54 -8.49 -20.92 -9.95
CA ARG A 54 -7.30 -21.64 -9.48
C ARG A 54 -6.47 -20.73 -8.61
N ARG A 55 -6.18 -21.14 -7.38
CA ARG A 55 -5.27 -20.44 -6.50
C ARG A 55 -3.88 -20.41 -7.12
N THR A 56 -3.51 -19.25 -7.66
CA THR A 56 -2.21 -19.01 -8.30
C THR A 56 -1.76 -17.57 -8.09
N THR A 57 -0.46 -17.36 -7.99
CA THR A 57 0.16 -16.03 -7.98
C THR A 57 0.68 -15.61 -9.37
N ALA A 58 0.41 -16.40 -10.42
CA ALA A 58 0.76 -16.04 -11.79
C ALA A 58 -0.05 -14.83 -12.28
N ASN A 59 0.51 -14.08 -13.20
CA ASN A 59 -0.17 -13.00 -13.92
C ASN A 59 -1.07 -13.60 -15.02
N VAL A 60 -2.22 -14.13 -14.64
CA VAL A 60 -3.11 -14.90 -15.54
C VAL A 60 -3.75 -14.07 -16.64
N PHE A 61 -3.81 -12.75 -16.49
CA PHE A 61 -4.34 -11.83 -17.50
C PHE A 61 -3.26 -11.21 -18.38
N GLY A 62 -1.97 -11.51 -18.14
CA GLY A 62 -0.86 -10.92 -18.89
C GLY A 62 -0.75 -9.40 -18.73
N LEU A 63 -1.11 -8.87 -17.56
CA LEU A 63 -1.09 -7.42 -17.30
C LEU A 63 0.32 -6.86 -17.41
N PRO A 64 0.49 -5.63 -17.95
CA PRO A 64 1.76 -4.94 -17.89
C PRO A 64 2.27 -4.81 -16.46
N PRO A 65 3.57 -5.01 -16.17
CA PRO A 65 4.12 -4.83 -14.82
C PRO A 65 3.89 -3.43 -14.25
N ALA A 66 3.77 -2.40 -15.09
CA ALA A 66 3.43 -1.04 -14.66
C ALA A 66 2.09 -0.94 -13.91
N CYS A 67 1.17 -1.90 -14.10
CA CYS A 67 -0.06 -1.99 -13.31
C CYS A 67 0.18 -2.24 -11.80
N HIS A 68 1.42 -2.47 -11.36
CA HIS A 68 1.77 -2.45 -9.93
C HIS A 68 1.78 -1.06 -9.33
N TYR A 69 1.92 0.01 -10.11
CA TYR A 69 1.89 1.35 -9.53
C TYR A 69 0.51 1.70 -8.99
N GLY A 70 0.43 2.05 -7.69
CA GLY A 70 -0.75 2.61 -7.04
C GLY A 70 -0.98 4.09 -7.35
N ILE A 71 -0.06 4.69 -8.11
CA ILE A 71 -0.08 6.07 -8.59
C ILE A 71 -0.24 6.07 -10.11
N GLY A 72 -1.08 6.95 -10.62
CA GLY A 72 -1.32 7.04 -12.06
C GLY A 72 -2.59 7.85 -12.34
N ALA A 73 -2.86 8.13 -13.60
CA ALA A 73 -4.09 8.82 -14.00
C ALA A 73 -5.32 7.93 -13.87
N VAL A 74 -5.15 6.63 -14.09
CA VAL A 74 -6.22 5.63 -14.05
C VAL A 74 -5.88 4.55 -13.02
N PRO A 75 -6.82 4.17 -12.14
CA PRO A 75 -6.60 3.10 -11.18
C PRO A 75 -6.18 1.79 -11.85
N SER A 76 -5.24 1.08 -11.23
CA SER A 76 -4.84 -0.25 -11.68
C SER A 76 -5.99 -1.25 -11.50
N PRO A 77 -6.20 -2.19 -12.46
CA PRO A 77 -7.18 -3.26 -12.30
C PRO A 77 -6.73 -4.36 -11.31
N GLY A 78 -5.51 -4.27 -10.78
CA GLY A 78 -4.93 -5.24 -9.86
C GLY A 78 -4.65 -6.61 -10.46
N PHE A 79 -3.77 -7.38 -9.80
CA PHE A 79 -3.28 -8.68 -10.31
C PHE A 79 -4.04 -9.89 -9.80
N GLY A 80 -5.07 -9.69 -8.97
CA GLY A 80 -5.94 -10.75 -8.48
C GLY A 80 -5.81 -11.03 -6.98
N ALA A 81 -6.89 -11.57 -6.43
CA ALA A 81 -7.07 -11.77 -5.00
C ALA A 81 -6.07 -12.77 -4.37
N TRP A 82 -5.57 -13.73 -5.15
CA TRP A 82 -4.64 -14.74 -4.65
C TRP A 82 -3.24 -14.20 -4.36
N ARG A 83 -2.77 -13.18 -5.11
CA ARG A 83 -1.53 -12.48 -4.81
C ARG A 83 -1.64 -11.74 -3.48
N GLU A 84 -2.74 -11.03 -3.26
CA GLU A 84 -2.98 -10.31 -2.03
C GLU A 84 -3.06 -11.26 -0.83
N LEU A 85 -3.81 -12.36 -0.95
CA LEU A 85 -3.86 -13.40 0.09
C LEU A 85 -2.47 -13.96 0.41
N ALA A 86 -1.67 -14.28 -0.61
CA ALA A 86 -0.33 -14.83 -0.41
C ALA A 86 0.58 -13.87 0.38
N VAL A 87 0.45 -12.55 0.14
CA VAL A 87 1.18 -11.55 0.94
C VAL A 87 0.66 -11.52 2.37
N TYR A 88 -0.66 -11.49 2.62
CA TYR A 88 -1.20 -11.54 3.98
C TYR A 88 -0.81 -12.80 4.74
N GLU A 89 -0.77 -13.96 4.09
CA GLU A 89 -0.28 -15.21 4.71
C GLU A 89 1.19 -15.10 5.10
N THR A 90 2.02 -14.52 4.24
CA THR A 90 3.45 -14.33 4.47
C THR A 90 3.71 -13.32 5.58
N THR A 91 3.05 -12.16 5.53
CA THR A 91 3.22 -11.09 6.53
C THR A 91 2.69 -11.51 7.90
N THR A 92 1.59 -12.29 7.94
CA THR A 92 1.09 -12.89 9.18
C THR A 92 2.12 -13.86 9.79
N ARG A 93 2.76 -14.72 8.97
CA ARG A 93 3.85 -15.58 9.46
C ARG A 93 5.00 -14.77 10.04
N TRP A 94 5.39 -13.66 9.41
CA TRP A 94 6.43 -12.77 9.93
C TRP A 94 6.04 -12.13 11.26
N ALA A 95 4.80 -11.67 11.38
CA ALA A 95 4.30 -11.05 12.61
C ALA A 95 4.22 -12.08 13.77
N VAL A 96 3.64 -13.26 13.53
CA VAL A 96 3.47 -14.31 14.55
C VAL A 96 4.82 -14.91 14.98
N SER A 97 5.78 -15.06 14.07
CA SER A 97 7.13 -15.54 14.40
C SER A 97 8.01 -14.49 15.08
N GLY A 98 7.54 -13.26 15.23
CA GLY A 98 8.33 -12.15 15.78
C GLY A 98 9.40 -11.60 14.83
N ARG A 99 9.42 -12.05 13.56
CA ARG A 99 10.39 -11.56 12.56
C ARG A 99 10.16 -10.09 12.24
N PHE A 100 8.90 -9.68 12.05
CA PHE A 100 8.51 -8.29 11.88
C PHE A 100 7.01 -8.10 12.16
N PRO A 101 6.63 -7.29 13.16
CA PRO A 101 5.25 -7.16 13.60
C PRO A 101 4.47 -6.01 12.94
N GLY A 102 5.00 -5.40 11.87
CA GLY A 102 4.42 -4.21 11.21
C GLY A 102 3.37 -4.54 10.15
N PHE A 103 2.56 -5.58 10.35
CA PHE A 103 1.46 -5.99 9.46
C PHE A 103 0.24 -6.43 10.26
N PRO A 104 -1.00 -6.11 9.84
CA PRO A 104 -2.20 -6.70 10.42
C PRO A 104 -2.22 -8.21 10.23
N LEU A 105 -2.69 -8.94 11.24
CA LEU A 105 -2.82 -10.40 11.16
C LEU A 105 -3.98 -10.80 10.24
N LEU A 106 -3.76 -11.79 9.40
CA LEU A 106 -4.82 -12.51 8.72
C LEU A 106 -5.40 -13.57 9.68
N HIS A 107 -6.63 -13.38 10.10
CA HIS A 107 -7.32 -14.32 10.98
C HIS A 107 -7.97 -15.48 10.22
N HIS A 108 -8.56 -15.19 9.05
CA HIS A 108 -9.23 -16.18 8.21
C HIS A 108 -9.36 -15.68 6.78
N ALA A 109 -9.48 -16.62 5.83
CA ALA A 109 -9.81 -16.33 4.44
C ALA A 109 -10.84 -17.38 3.93
N ARG A 110 -11.84 -16.91 3.19
CA ARG A 110 -12.89 -17.78 2.62
C ARG A 110 -13.32 -17.25 1.25
N VAL A 111 -13.54 -18.17 0.33
CA VAL A 111 -14.23 -17.86 -0.93
C VAL A 111 -15.73 -17.96 -0.67
N LEU A 112 -16.44 -16.87 -0.91
CA LEU A 112 -17.88 -16.77 -0.73
C LEU A 112 -18.54 -16.29 -2.03
N PRO A 113 -19.78 -16.72 -2.34
CA PRO A 113 -20.55 -16.14 -3.43
C PRO A 113 -20.66 -14.62 -3.26
N THR A 114 -20.66 -13.89 -4.37
CA THR A 114 -20.90 -12.44 -4.33
C THR A 114 -22.04 -12.06 -5.25
N THR A 115 -22.88 -11.12 -4.78
CA THR A 115 -23.93 -10.50 -5.58
C THR A 115 -23.67 -9.01 -5.75
N ALA A 116 -22.63 -8.47 -5.10
CA ALA A 116 -22.31 -7.07 -5.16
C ALA A 116 -21.55 -6.73 -6.45
N PRO A 117 -21.95 -5.69 -7.18
CA PRO A 117 -21.16 -5.21 -8.31
C PRO A 117 -19.78 -4.75 -7.83
N THR A 118 -18.77 -5.01 -8.64
CA THR A 118 -17.40 -4.53 -8.41
C THR A 118 -17.27 -3.14 -9.00
N ASP A 119 -16.65 -2.23 -8.26
CA ASP A 119 -16.26 -0.91 -8.73
C ASP A 119 -15.02 -1.03 -9.65
N ALA A 120 -15.27 -1.48 -10.87
CA ALA A 120 -14.21 -1.66 -11.88
C ALA A 120 -13.99 -0.35 -12.64
N PRO A 121 -12.75 -0.02 -13.04
CA PRO A 121 -12.45 1.16 -13.84
C PRO A 121 -13.22 1.17 -15.17
N ASP A 122 -13.32 2.34 -15.80
CA ASP A 122 -13.78 2.41 -17.19
C ASP A 122 -12.78 1.66 -18.09
N ALA A 123 -13.31 0.75 -18.92
CA ALA A 123 -12.46 -0.14 -19.70
C ALA A 123 -11.71 0.60 -20.82
N GLU A 124 -12.34 1.59 -21.46
CA GLU A 124 -11.72 2.35 -22.56
C GLU A 124 -10.63 3.28 -22.00
N GLU A 125 -10.91 3.96 -20.91
CA GLU A 125 -9.93 4.82 -20.22
C GLU A 125 -8.73 4.00 -19.74
N ALA A 126 -8.99 2.84 -19.12
CA ALA A 126 -7.93 1.96 -18.65
C ALA A 126 -7.09 1.36 -19.78
N VAL A 127 -7.74 0.98 -20.90
CA VAL A 127 -7.01 0.50 -22.11
C VAL A 127 -6.16 1.61 -22.73
N ALA A 128 -6.69 2.83 -22.79
CA ALA A 128 -5.94 3.98 -23.32
C ALA A 128 -4.67 4.27 -22.47
N TYR A 129 -4.76 4.09 -21.18
CA TYR A 129 -3.65 4.38 -20.25
C TYR A 129 -2.70 3.18 -20.05
N TRP A 130 -3.22 1.99 -19.71
CA TRP A 130 -2.44 0.80 -19.37
C TRP A 130 -2.14 -0.11 -20.56
N GLY A 131 -2.83 0.09 -21.70
CA GLY A 131 -2.75 -0.75 -22.89
C GLY A 131 -3.84 -1.84 -22.93
N PRO A 132 -3.94 -2.55 -24.07
CA PRO A 132 -5.08 -3.43 -24.38
C PRO A 132 -5.21 -4.66 -23.45
N ALA A 133 -4.12 -5.10 -22.82
CA ALA A 133 -4.11 -6.29 -21.96
C ALA A 133 -5.02 -6.18 -20.73
N VAL A 134 -5.34 -4.95 -20.27
CA VAL A 134 -6.18 -4.75 -19.08
C VAL A 134 -7.67 -4.99 -19.32
N ARG A 135 -8.14 -4.96 -20.58
CA ARG A 135 -9.55 -5.11 -20.93
C ARG A 135 -10.17 -6.38 -20.36
N ALA A 136 -9.55 -7.51 -20.64
CA ALA A 136 -10.05 -8.82 -20.20
C ALA A 136 -10.17 -8.90 -18.67
N ARG A 137 -9.22 -8.29 -17.94
CA ARG A 137 -9.27 -8.22 -16.47
C ARG A 137 -10.44 -7.37 -15.98
N ILE A 138 -10.66 -6.20 -16.56
CA ILE A 138 -11.75 -5.29 -16.17
C ILE A 138 -13.11 -5.92 -16.44
N GLU A 139 -13.29 -6.54 -17.59
CA GLU A 139 -14.52 -7.26 -17.95
C GLU A 139 -14.79 -8.42 -16.98
N ALA A 140 -13.76 -9.20 -16.66
CA ALA A 140 -13.89 -10.31 -15.71
C ALA A 140 -14.23 -9.83 -14.28
N LEU A 141 -13.72 -8.66 -13.84
CA LEU A 141 -14.07 -8.07 -12.54
C LEU A 141 -15.56 -7.74 -12.44
N ARG A 142 -16.16 -7.26 -13.50
CA ARG A 142 -17.58 -6.86 -13.55
C ARG A 142 -18.55 -8.03 -13.39
N THR A 143 -18.10 -9.22 -13.76
CA THR A 143 -18.92 -10.46 -13.77
C THR A 143 -18.40 -11.50 -12.78
N ALA A 144 -17.57 -11.11 -11.83
CA ALA A 144 -16.99 -12.04 -10.86
C ALA A 144 -18.07 -12.76 -10.04
N PRO A 145 -18.13 -14.10 -10.06
CA PRO A 145 -19.20 -14.86 -9.42
C PRO A 145 -19.01 -15.04 -7.91
N ALA A 146 -17.81 -14.78 -7.43
CA ALA A 146 -17.43 -14.98 -6.04
C ALA A 146 -16.50 -13.87 -5.55
N SER A 147 -16.27 -13.85 -4.25
CA SER A 147 -15.26 -13.00 -3.61
C SER A 147 -14.36 -13.83 -2.72
N LEU A 148 -13.07 -13.51 -2.74
CA LEU A 148 -12.15 -13.92 -1.67
C LEU A 148 -12.32 -12.92 -0.52
N THR A 149 -12.83 -13.40 0.60
CA THR A 149 -13.11 -12.61 1.79
C THR A 149 -12.00 -12.84 2.82
N LEU A 150 -11.31 -11.77 3.20
CA LEU A 150 -10.27 -11.77 4.22
C LEU A 150 -10.82 -11.18 5.51
N PHE A 151 -10.56 -11.84 6.64
CA PHE A 151 -10.82 -11.36 7.99
C PHE A 151 -9.49 -11.00 8.63
N LEU A 152 -9.27 -9.71 8.83
CA LEU A 152 -8.00 -9.14 9.24
C LEU A 152 -8.09 -8.53 10.64
N GLU A 153 -6.95 -8.41 11.30
CA GLU A 153 -6.83 -7.62 12.52
C GLU A 153 -7.29 -6.19 12.27
N HIS A 154 -8.14 -5.69 13.16
CA HIS A 154 -8.56 -4.30 13.13
C HIS A 154 -7.52 -3.42 13.81
N VAL A 155 -6.92 -2.50 13.06
CA VAL A 155 -6.04 -1.45 13.58
C VAL A 155 -6.81 -0.12 13.56
N PRO A 156 -6.81 0.68 14.64
CA PRO A 156 -7.83 1.71 14.88
C PRO A 156 -7.77 2.91 13.94
N SER A 157 -6.61 3.28 13.43
CA SER A 157 -6.45 4.52 12.67
C SER A 157 -5.55 4.33 11.45
N THR A 158 -5.80 5.11 10.38
CA THR A 158 -4.81 5.29 9.32
C THR A 158 -3.68 6.19 9.82
N LEU A 159 -2.48 6.04 9.30
CA LEU A 159 -1.38 6.96 9.60
C LEU A 159 -1.73 8.39 9.16
N HIS A 160 -2.49 8.54 8.07
CA HIS A 160 -2.97 9.85 7.61
C HIS A 160 -3.77 10.58 8.70
N ASP A 161 -4.78 9.91 9.26
CA ASP A 161 -5.69 10.53 10.21
C ASP A 161 -4.99 10.72 11.58
N TRP A 162 -4.20 9.73 12.00
CA TRP A 162 -3.45 9.79 13.24
C TRP A 162 -2.42 10.94 13.22
N LEU A 163 -1.61 11.03 12.15
CA LEU A 163 -0.58 12.07 12.04
C LEU A 163 -1.21 13.46 12.00
N ARG A 164 -2.34 13.61 11.30
CA ARG A 164 -3.11 14.86 11.23
C ARG A 164 -3.61 15.31 12.61
N ALA A 165 -4.02 14.37 13.45
CA ALA A 165 -4.47 14.68 14.81
C ALA A 165 -3.33 15.07 15.76
N HIS A 166 -2.06 14.70 15.46
CA HIS A 166 -0.94 14.88 16.39
C HIS A 166 0.07 15.94 15.92
N VAL A 167 0.19 16.21 14.63
CA VAL A 167 1.27 17.04 14.07
C VAL A 167 1.15 18.54 14.42
N HIS A 168 -0.02 19.00 14.87
CA HIS A 168 -0.26 20.36 15.31
C HIS A 168 -0.29 20.51 16.84
N GLY A 169 -0.15 19.42 17.58
CA GLY A 169 -0.22 19.38 19.05
C GLY A 169 1.15 19.49 19.72
N PRO A 170 1.15 19.45 21.07
CA PRO A 170 2.39 19.52 21.85
C PRO A 170 3.32 18.31 21.62
N ASP A 171 2.78 17.19 21.16
CA ASP A 171 3.53 15.95 20.91
C ASP A 171 3.99 15.82 19.43
N ALA A 172 3.92 16.90 18.63
CA ALA A 172 4.21 16.87 17.21
C ALA A 172 5.60 16.31 16.87
N ASP A 173 6.64 16.72 17.62
CA ASP A 173 8.00 16.23 17.41
C ASP A 173 8.14 14.73 17.74
N ALA A 174 7.48 14.27 18.80
CA ALA A 174 7.45 12.86 19.15
C ALA A 174 6.72 12.02 18.09
N ALA A 175 5.60 12.53 17.57
CA ALA A 175 4.85 11.90 16.48
C ALA A 175 5.68 11.81 15.20
N CYS A 176 6.32 12.90 14.79
CA CYS A 176 7.24 12.95 13.65
C CYS A 176 8.40 11.97 13.82
N ALA A 177 9.02 11.94 14.99
CA ALA A 177 10.12 11.02 15.29
C ALA A 177 9.68 9.54 15.24
N LEU A 178 8.50 9.21 15.77
CA LEU A 178 7.91 7.87 15.68
C LEU A 178 7.74 7.45 14.22
N VAL A 179 7.06 8.28 13.43
CA VAL A 179 6.75 8.01 12.02
C VAL A 179 8.02 7.85 11.21
N GLY A 180 8.98 8.79 11.32
CA GLY A 180 10.23 8.73 10.57
C GLY A 180 11.02 7.46 10.84
N ARG A 181 11.17 7.06 12.12
CA ARG A 181 11.87 5.82 12.49
C ARG A 181 11.14 4.58 11.98
N GLN A 182 9.84 4.50 12.17
CA GLN A 182 9.08 3.29 11.81
C GLN A 182 8.91 3.10 10.31
N LEU A 183 8.75 4.17 9.53
CA LEU A 183 8.76 4.08 8.07
C LEU A 183 10.12 3.57 7.56
N THR A 184 11.22 4.09 8.09
CA THR A 184 12.58 3.60 7.74
C THR A 184 12.74 2.11 8.07
N THR A 185 12.28 1.67 9.24
CA THR A 185 12.36 0.25 9.65
C THR A 185 11.49 -0.64 8.76
N LEU A 186 10.26 -0.19 8.45
CA LEU A 186 9.33 -0.91 7.58
C LEU A 186 9.92 -1.10 6.17
N THR A 187 10.37 -0.02 5.53
CA THR A 187 10.89 -0.10 4.15
C THR A 187 12.20 -0.85 4.05
N ALA A 188 13.06 -0.76 5.07
CA ALA A 188 14.26 -1.59 5.16
C ALA A 188 13.90 -3.09 5.24
N PHE A 189 12.89 -3.44 6.04
CA PHE A 189 12.40 -4.82 6.11
C PHE A 189 11.83 -5.31 4.76
N LEU A 190 10.98 -4.52 4.11
CA LEU A 190 10.45 -4.84 2.78
C LEU A 190 11.58 -5.12 1.78
N ARG A 191 12.58 -4.25 1.74
CA ARG A 191 13.74 -4.42 0.85
C ARG A 191 14.52 -5.70 1.14
N THR A 192 14.72 -6.08 2.42
CA THR A 192 15.45 -7.30 2.77
C THR A 192 14.70 -8.58 2.41
N THR A 193 13.37 -8.52 2.34
CA THR A 193 12.52 -9.65 1.96
C THR A 193 12.24 -9.68 0.45
N GLY A 194 12.55 -8.60 -0.26
CA GLY A 194 12.20 -8.43 -1.67
C GLY A 194 10.70 -8.18 -1.92
N LEU A 195 9.89 -8.03 -0.88
CA LEU A 195 8.49 -7.63 -1.05
C LEU A 195 8.42 -6.16 -1.39
N ILE A 196 7.77 -5.80 -2.50
CA ILE A 196 7.51 -4.43 -2.91
C ILE A 196 6.01 -4.20 -2.84
N HIS A 197 5.58 -3.17 -2.10
CA HIS A 197 4.17 -2.90 -1.87
C HIS A 197 3.53 -2.06 -2.98
N PHE A 198 4.27 -1.13 -3.55
CA PHE A 198 3.90 -0.19 -4.62
C PHE A 198 2.84 0.86 -4.26
N ASP A 199 2.09 0.71 -3.16
CA ASP A 199 1.01 1.61 -2.76
C ASP A 199 1.04 1.94 -1.26
N ALA A 200 2.24 2.13 -0.70
CA ALA A 200 2.45 2.39 0.73
C ALA A 200 2.16 3.84 1.13
N HIS A 201 1.01 4.38 0.69
CA HIS A 201 0.54 5.70 1.12
C HIS A 201 -0.05 5.65 2.54
N PHE A 202 -0.21 6.81 3.19
CA PHE A 202 -0.58 6.88 4.61
C PHE A 202 -2.01 6.42 4.95
N ARG A 203 -2.86 6.13 3.96
CA ARG A 203 -4.15 5.47 4.18
C ARG A 203 -4.03 3.95 4.16
N ASN A 204 -2.96 3.39 3.53
CA ASN A 204 -2.59 1.98 3.54
C ASN A 204 -1.56 1.63 4.63
N ILE A 205 -1.14 2.62 5.42
CA ILE A 205 -0.37 2.42 6.64
C ILE A 205 -1.29 2.75 7.81
N LEU A 206 -1.50 1.78 8.68
CA LEU A 206 -2.33 1.89 9.87
C LEU A 206 -1.47 2.10 11.11
N THR A 207 -2.06 2.55 12.21
CA THR A 207 -1.37 2.71 13.49
C THR A 207 -2.29 2.55 14.69
N ASP A 208 -1.72 2.06 15.79
CA ASP A 208 -2.30 2.04 17.13
C ASP A 208 -1.73 3.17 18.03
N GLY A 209 -0.99 4.11 17.42
CA GLY A 209 -0.27 5.18 18.11
C GLY A 209 1.12 4.78 18.64
N ARG A 210 1.50 3.49 18.53
CA ARG A 210 2.80 2.95 18.97
C ARG A 210 3.58 2.30 17.84
N ARG A 211 2.87 1.69 16.88
CA ARG A 211 3.42 0.95 15.76
C ARG A 211 2.71 1.29 14.47
N LEU A 212 3.43 1.16 13.36
CA LEU A 212 2.87 1.23 12.02
C LEU A 212 2.62 -0.20 11.49
N TYR A 213 1.52 -0.35 10.75
CA TYR A 213 1.09 -1.60 10.13
C TYR A 213 0.78 -1.35 8.65
N LEU A 214 1.49 -2.01 7.75
CA LEU A 214 1.26 -1.91 6.32
C LEU A 214 0.16 -2.89 5.90
N THR A 215 -0.84 -2.41 5.18
CA THR A 215 -2.02 -3.16 4.74
C THR A 215 -2.33 -2.88 3.27
N ASP A 216 -3.32 -3.55 2.72
CA ASP A 216 -3.76 -3.43 1.32
C ASP A 216 -2.68 -3.83 0.31
N HIS A 217 -2.42 -5.13 0.22
CA HIS A 217 -1.36 -5.71 -0.61
C HIS A 217 -1.79 -6.02 -2.05
N GLY A 218 -2.88 -5.42 -2.55
CA GLY A 218 -3.46 -5.72 -3.87
C GLY A 218 -2.54 -5.42 -5.05
N LEU A 219 -1.58 -4.51 -4.88
CA LEU A 219 -0.58 -4.15 -5.89
C LEU A 219 0.83 -4.68 -5.58
N ALA A 220 0.98 -5.45 -4.52
CA ALA A 220 2.30 -5.92 -4.12
C ALA A 220 2.92 -6.90 -5.11
N LEU A 221 4.25 -6.87 -5.21
CA LEU A 221 5.06 -7.78 -6.00
C LEU A 221 6.08 -8.49 -5.10
N SER A 222 6.04 -9.82 -5.10
CA SER A 222 6.91 -10.67 -4.28
C SER A 222 7.77 -11.59 -5.16
N PRO A 223 9.04 -11.82 -4.81
CA PRO A 223 9.87 -12.82 -5.49
C PRO A 223 9.34 -14.25 -5.29
N GLU A 224 8.46 -14.48 -4.32
CA GLU A 224 7.80 -15.76 -4.06
C GLU A 224 6.64 -16.05 -5.05
N PHE A 225 6.21 -15.08 -5.85
CA PHE A 225 5.16 -15.27 -6.84
C PHE A 225 5.67 -16.03 -8.08
N THR A 226 4.74 -16.62 -8.83
CA THR A 226 5.01 -17.18 -10.16
C THR A 226 5.17 -16.03 -11.15
N LEU A 227 6.37 -15.47 -11.25
CA LEU A 227 6.66 -14.29 -12.06
C LEU A 227 7.03 -14.63 -13.49
N THR A 228 6.54 -13.83 -14.45
CA THR A 228 7.05 -13.78 -15.82
C THR A 228 8.46 -13.19 -15.86
N PRO A 229 9.22 -13.36 -16.97
CA PRO A 229 10.51 -12.68 -17.14
C PRO A 229 10.41 -11.15 -17.01
N ALA A 230 9.34 -10.54 -17.54
CA ALA A 230 9.10 -9.10 -17.46
C ALA A 230 8.83 -8.64 -16.01
N GLU A 231 8.03 -9.40 -15.26
CA GLU A 231 7.80 -9.09 -13.83
C GLU A 231 9.07 -9.25 -12.99
N ARG A 232 9.92 -10.24 -13.28
CA ARG A 232 11.23 -10.38 -12.60
C ARG A 232 12.15 -9.19 -12.86
N ALA A 233 12.23 -8.74 -14.11
CA ALA A 233 13.02 -7.56 -14.47
C ALA A 233 12.48 -6.29 -13.80
N PHE A 234 11.15 -6.12 -13.79
CA PHE A 234 10.47 -5.01 -13.12
C PHE A 234 10.71 -5.05 -11.60
N HIS A 235 10.58 -6.21 -10.97
CA HIS A 235 10.87 -6.40 -9.55
C HIS A 235 12.31 -5.98 -9.21
N ALA A 236 13.31 -6.46 -9.96
CA ALA A 236 14.70 -6.12 -9.71
C ALA A 236 14.98 -4.62 -9.82
N ALA A 237 14.32 -3.92 -10.74
CA ALA A 237 14.46 -2.48 -10.94
C ALA A 237 13.75 -1.64 -9.84
N HIS A 238 12.86 -2.24 -9.02
CA HIS A 238 12.00 -1.51 -8.08
C HIS A 238 12.25 -1.83 -6.60
N LEU A 239 13.33 -2.54 -6.25
CA LEU A 239 13.62 -2.91 -4.86
C LEU A 239 13.74 -1.73 -3.88
N SER A 240 14.04 -0.53 -4.37
CA SER A 240 14.10 0.72 -3.59
C SER A 240 12.82 1.56 -3.66
N TYR A 241 11.78 1.09 -4.38
CA TYR A 241 10.59 1.89 -4.66
C TYR A 241 9.86 2.33 -3.39
N ASP A 242 9.52 1.41 -2.50
CA ASP A 242 8.75 1.73 -1.29
C ASP A 242 9.50 2.67 -0.34
N ASP A 243 10.84 2.57 -0.28
CA ASP A 243 11.65 3.49 0.51
C ASP A 243 11.62 4.91 -0.08
N ALA A 244 11.80 5.04 -1.39
CA ALA A 244 11.68 6.34 -2.07
C ALA A 244 10.25 6.91 -1.97
N TYR A 245 9.26 6.07 -2.21
CA TYR A 245 7.85 6.45 -2.20
C TYR A 245 7.38 6.93 -0.82
N THR A 246 7.64 6.18 0.25
CA THR A 246 7.17 6.55 1.60
C THR A 246 7.85 7.80 2.14
N ARG A 247 9.16 7.97 1.89
CA ARG A 247 9.90 9.19 2.27
C ARG A 247 9.41 10.41 1.50
N ALA A 248 9.20 10.26 0.20
CA ALA A 248 8.64 11.31 -0.64
C ALA A 248 7.21 11.66 -0.20
N TYR A 249 6.39 10.64 0.09
CA TYR A 249 5.03 10.82 0.57
C TYR A 249 5.01 11.59 1.89
N LEU A 250 5.88 11.23 2.86
CA LEU A 250 6.00 11.92 4.14
C LEU A 250 6.35 13.41 3.95
N ALA A 251 7.37 13.72 3.16
CA ALA A 251 7.77 15.12 2.90
C ALA A 251 6.63 15.91 2.23
N ARG A 252 5.99 15.33 1.21
CA ARG A 252 4.87 15.96 0.49
C ARG A 252 3.65 16.14 1.39
N TRP A 253 3.36 15.16 2.24
CA TRP A 253 2.27 15.21 3.18
C TRP A 253 2.46 16.35 4.19
N LEU A 254 3.64 16.45 4.82
CA LEU A 254 3.98 17.51 5.76
C LEU A 254 3.92 18.88 5.10
N VAL A 255 4.54 19.05 3.93
CA VAL A 255 4.46 20.33 3.20
C VAL A 255 3.02 20.70 2.87
N THR A 256 2.19 19.73 2.48
CA THR A 256 0.78 19.97 2.17
C THR A 256 -0.03 20.35 3.41
N GLU A 257 0.21 19.69 4.53
CA GLU A 257 -0.51 19.91 5.78
C GLU A 257 -0.24 21.31 6.35
N PHE A 258 1.02 21.78 6.30
CA PHE A 258 1.39 23.09 6.86
C PHE A 258 1.27 24.27 5.88
N HIS A 259 1.41 24.03 4.58
CA HIS A 259 1.46 25.11 3.57
C HIS A 259 0.44 24.97 2.43
N GLY A 260 -0.38 23.91 2.46
CA GLY A 260 -1.32 23.62 1.37
C GLY A 260 -0.64 22.98 0.15
N ARG A 261 -1.47 22.71 -0.87
CA ARG A 261 -1.01 22.04 -2.12
C ARG A 261 -0.33 22.99 -3.11
N ALA A 262 -0.65 24.27 -3.04
CA ALA A 262 -0.05 25.28 -3.93
C ALA A 262 1.47 25.29 -3.73
N ASP A 263 2.20 25.37 -4.84
CA ASP A 263 3.67 25.46 -4.85
C ASP A 263 4.44 24.34 -4.12
N ARG A 264 3.76 23.21 -3.78
CA ARG A 264 4.39 22.09 -3.06
C ARG A 264 5.71 21.65 -3.69
N LEU A 265 5.75 21.46 -5.01
CA LEU A 265 6.96 21.03 -5.71
C LEU A 265 8.04 22.11 -5.66
N ALA A 266 7.67 23.38 -5.82
CA ALA A 266 8.63 24.49 -5.72
C ALA A 266 9.23 24.58 -4.31
N ARG A 267 8.42 24.40 -3.26
CA ARG A 267 8.89 24.34 -1.87
C ARG A 267 9.83 23.14 -1.64
N LEU A 268 9.46 21.93 -2.07
CA LEU A 268 10.34 20.76 -1.94
C LEU A 268 11.68 20.98 -2.63
N ARG A 269 11.70 21.60 -3.82
CA ARG A 269 12.95 21.94 -4.53
C ARG A 269 13.78 22.99 -3.78
N ALA A 270 13.14 23.98 -3.15
CA ALA A 270 13.82 24.97 -2.33
C ALA A 270 14.43 24.32 -1.07
N TYR A 271 13.67 23.47 -0.37
CA TYR A 271 14.15 22.76 0.81
C TYR A 271 15.28 21.78 0.48
N ALA A 272 15.22 21.10 -0.66
CA ALA A 272 16.32 20.26 -1.16
C ALA A 272 17.61 21.04 -1.43
N LYS A 273 17.51 22.36 -1.71
CA LYS A 273 18.64 23.26 -1.90
C LYS A 273 19.08 23.99 -0.61
N GLY A 274 18.50 23.61 0.55
CA GLY A 274 18.90 24.12 1.86
C GLY A 274 18.03 25.24 2.42
N ALA A 275 16.93 25.64 1.76
CA ALA A 275 15.95 26.52 2.39
C ALA A 275 15.37 25.89 3.66
N ARG A 276 15.06 26.71 4.66
CA ARG A 276 14.47 26.23 5.92
C ARG A 276 12.95 26.13 5.79
N PRO A 277 12.35 24.99 6.17
CA PRO A 277 10.89 24.90 6.33
C PRO A 277 10.47 25.75 7.55
N GLU A 278 9.72 26.81 7.32
CA GLU A 278 9.19 27.68 8.37
C GLU A 278 7.74 27.31 8.69
N GLY A 279 7.22 27.71 9.85
CA GLY A 279 5.81 27.54 10.23
C GLY A 279 5.39 26.10 10.49
N MET A 280 6.32 25.20 10.81
CA MET A 280 6.05 23.83 11.23
C MET A 280 6.91 23.43 12.44
N PRO A 281 6.52 22.42 13.25
CA PRO A 281 7.31 21.89 14.35
C PRO A 281 8.70 21.44 13.89
N ASP A 282 9.69 21.48 14.78
CA ASP A 282 11.09 21.18 14.47
C ASP A 282 11.26 19.76 13.89
N GLY A 283 10.58 18.75 14.46
CA GLY A 283 10.61 17.40 13.96
C GLY A 283 10.02 17.24 12.56
N ALA A 284 8.96 17.99 12.24
CA ALA A 284 8.38 18.02 10.90
C ALA A 284 9.32 18.71 9.91
N ALA A 285 9.89 19.86 10.28
CA ALA A 285 10.85 20.60 9.47
C ALA A 285 12.10 19.76 9.16
N GLU A 286 12.61 19.00 10.14
CA GLU A 286 13.75 18.09 9.95
C GLU A 286 13.43 16.97 8.97
N LEU A 287 12.25 16.33 9.08
CA LEU A 287 11.81 15.29 8.14
C LEU A 287 11.64 15.83 6.72
N VAL A 288 11.03 17.02 6.59
CA VAL A 288 10.90 17.68 5.28
C VAL A 288 12.27 17.95 4.68
N ARG A 289 13.19 18.58 5.43
CA ARG A 289 14.54 18.88 4.96
C ARG A 289 15.28 17.61 4.52
N ARG A 290 15.17 16.53 5.29
CA ARG A 290 15.82 15.24 5.03
C ARG A 290 15.30 14.58 3.75
N HIS A 291 14.01 14.70 3.47
CA HIS A 291 13.34 13.96 2.41
C HIS A 291 12.90 14.83 1.23
N ALA A 292 13.16 16.14 1.25
CA ALA A 292 12.74 17.07 0.20
C ALA A 292 13.29 16.70 -1.19
N ALA A 293 14.53 16.24 -1.27
CA ALA A 293 15.15 15.88 -2.53
C ALA A 293 14.46 14.66 -3.18
N VAL A 294 14.32 13.56 -2.43
CA VAL A 294 13.58 12.39 -2.93
C VAL A 294 12.10 12.73 -3.18
N GLY A 295 11.53 13.64 -2.38
CA GLY A 295 10.19 14.19 -2.59
C GLY A 295 10.04 14.86 -3.96
N ALA A 296 11.01 15.67 -4.38
CA ALA A 296 11.00 16.33 -5.68
C ALA A 296 11.20 15.35 -6.85
N VAL A 297 12.08 14.35 -6.69
CA VAL A 297 12.31 13.29 -7.70
C VAL A 297 11.03 12.49 -7.92
N MET A 298 10.40 12.03 -6.84
CA MET A 298 9.19 11.23 -6.93
C MET A 298 7.98 12.03 -7.43
N ASP A 299 7.84 13.31 -7.07
CA ASP A 299 6.79 14.18 -7.61
C ASP A 299 6.91 14.35 -9.13
N ALA A 300 8.13 14.51 -9.64
CA ALA A 300 8.40 14.58 -11.06
C ALA A 300 8.14 13.22 -11.77
N PHE A 301 8.49 12.12 -11.14
CA PHE A 301 8.19 10.78 -11.64
C PHE A 301 6.68 10.54 -11.71
N GLU A 302 5.93 10.80 -10.64
CA GLU A 302 4.47 10.62 -10.59
C GLU A 302 3.75 11.49 -11.63
N SER A 303 4.22 12.73 -11.83
CA SER A 303 3.68 13.62 -12.86
C SER A 303 3.85 13.06 -14.28
N ARG A 304 5.01 12.46 -14.59
CA ARG A 304 5.25 11.80 -15.87
C ARG A 304 4.46 10.51 -16.01
N LEU A 305 4.44 9.71 -14.96
CA LEU A 305 3.67 8.45 -14.91
C LEU A 305 2.17 8.71 -15.14
N GLY A 306 1.62 9.81 -14.58
CA GLY A 306 0.24 10.21 -14.84
C GLY A 306 -0.07 10.53 -16.32
N GLN A 307 0.95 10.79 -17.13
CA GLN A 307 0.81 11.03 -18.57
C GLN A 307 1.13 9.79 -19.40
N ASP A 308 2.05 8.95 -18.93
CA ASP A 308 2.54 7.76 -19.64
C ASP A 308 2.86 6.65 -18.62
N ALA A 309 2.01 5.60 -18.64
CA ALA A 309 2.16 4.43 -17.80
C ALA A 309 3.47 3.66 -17.99
N THR A 310 4.19 3.90 -19.09
CA THR A 310 5.49 3.26 -19.38
C THR A 310 6.67 4.00 -18.77
N THR A 311 6.44 5.10 -18.05
CA THR A 311 7.49 5.90 -17.39
C THR A 311 8.32 5.04 -16.45
N ALA A 312 9.63 5.01 -16.70
CA ALA A 312 10.58 4.27 -15.86
C ALA A 312 10.76 4.91 -14.48
N PHE A 313 10.80 4.08 -13.44
CA PHE A 313 11.13 4.52 -12.09
C PHE A 313 12.59 5.02 -12.03
N PRO A 314 12.84 6.23 -11.50
CA PRO A 314 14.18 6.82 -11.44
C PRO A 314 15.00 6.25 -10.26
N ALA A 315 15.33 4.95 -10.31
CA ALA A 315 15.97 4.23 -9.21
C ALA A 315 17.31 4.84 -8.78
N ASP A 316 18.15 5.21 -9.74
CA ASP A 316 19.47 5.80 -9.48
C ASP A 316 19.37 7.19 -8.82
N GLU A 317 18.44 8.03 -9.32
CA GLU A 317 18.20 9.36 -8.73
C GLU A 317 17.62 9.22 -7.30
N ALA A 318 16.69 8.28 -7.09
CA ALA A 318 16.12 8.02 -5.77
C ALA A 318 17.16 7.46 -4.78
N ALA A 319 18.12 6.66 -5.24
CA ALA A 319 19.18 6.07 -4.43
C ALA A 319 20.27 7.07 -3.98
N GLN A 320 20.38 8.25 -4.63
CA GLN A 320 21.34 9.29 -4.22
C GLN A 320 21.08 9.86 -2.82
N TRP A 321 19.89 9.65 -2.27
CA TRP A 321 19.52 10.03 -0.90
C TRP A 321 19.21 8.79 -0.06
N PRO A 322 20.25 8.05 0.40
CA PRO A 322 20.07 6.81 1.17
C PRO A 322 19.33 7.08 2.48
N SER A 323 18.60 6.09 2.96
CA SER A 323 17.99 6.13 4.29
C SER A 323 19.07 6.24 5.36
N PRO A 324 18.89 7.07 6.40
CA PRO A 324 19.79 7.10 7.54
C PRO A 324 19.82 5.71 8.19
N GLY A 325 20.99 5.09 8.26
CA GLY A 325 21.19 3.75 8.85
C GLY A 325 21.94 2.76 7.94
N THR A 326 22.26 3.11 6.69
CA THR A 326 23.13 2.29 5.82
C THR A 326 24.60 2.71 5.86
N GLY A 327 24.98 3.61 6.80
CA GLY A 327 26.38 3.90 7.09
C GLY A 327 27.02 2.69 7.75
N THR A 328 28.08 2.15 7.15
CA THR A 328 29.03 1.25 7.79
C THR A 328 29.36 1.78 9.19
N PRO A 329 29.38 0.91 10.24
CA PRO A 329 29.87 1.35 11.53
C PRO A 329 31.30 1.87 11.34
N ASP A 330 31.50 3.13 11.72
CA ASP A 330 32.82 3.76 11.75
C ASP A 330 33.74 2.87 12.56
N SER A 331 34.73 2.31 11.89
CA SER A 331 35.81 1.58 12.53
C SER A 331 36.66 2.62 13.30
N ARG A 332 36.37 2.78 14.59
CA ARG A 332 37.29 3.31 15.59
C ARG A 332 37.36 2.41 16.80
#